data_32633666628fa44e81affd4bb9769b4c
#
_entry.id   32633666628fa44e81affd4bb9769b4c
#
_cell.length_a   1.000
_cell.length_b   1.000
_cell.length_c   1.000
_cell.angle_alpha   90.00
_cell.angle_beta   90.00
_cell.angle_gamma   90.00
#
_symmetry.space_group_name_H-M   'P 1'
#
loop_
_entity.id
_entity.type
_entity.pdbx_description
1 polymer ?
#
loop_
_entity_poly.entity_id
_entity_poly.type
_entity_poly.pdbx_seq_one_letter_code
_entity_poly.pdbx_strand_id
1 'polypeptide(L)'
;MNRTRAAVGAVVVTLFAAGLAVGPAAAATATEAKARVGADWATQSIVFTAAAGQTNNLNIFPMYTSDGIRRIGFRDVVPLEPGDHCAYSRAEDTTSVVCELPADSPRPDRIDVSLGDGNDTIAAFTPGVGTVSGGPGDDELHAHTARTVLGGAGNDMVMGPAALHGGDGMDHLMGDSGNQQMWGGRGDDMIEGYGGDDTVHAGPGDDHVMGGDGRDIVLGGPGNDTLDGEGGDDLVCGGTGEDTLEGGPGRNIVLQ
;
A
#
# COMPACT_ATOMS: atom_id res chain seq x y z
N MET A 1 -33.79 -33.15 -9.49
CA MET A 1 -33.52 -32.78 -8.10
C MET A 1 -32.79 -31.45 -8.08
N ASN A 2 -33.57 -30.40 -7.82
CA ASN A 2 -33.10 -29.02 -7.78
C ASN A 2 -32.34 -28.76 -6.45
N ARG A 3 -31.12 -28.24 -6.51
CA ARG A 3 -30.50 -27.61 -5.37
C ARG A 3 -30.31 -26.13 -5.68
N THR A 4 -31.20 -25.35 -5.10
CA THR A 4 -31.15 -23.89 -5.05
C THR A 4 -29.95 -23.42 -4.23
N ARG A 5 -29.08 -22.63 -4.81
CA ARG A 5 -28.05 -21.88 -4.07
C ARG A 5 -28.68 -20.59 -3.56
N ALA A 6 -28.70 -20.41 -2.26
CA ALA A 6 -29.08 -19.16 -1.64
C ALA A 6 -27.93 -18.16 -1.74
N ALA A 7 -28.20 -17.02 -2.35
CA ALA A 7 -27.31 -15.87 -2.33
C ALA A 7 -27.46 -15.16 -0.98
N VAL A 8 -26.37 -14.98 -0.27
CA VAL A 8 -26.32 -14.13 0.93
C VAL A 8 -26.08 -12.70 0.45
N GLY A 9 -27.13 -11.90 0.45
CA GLY A 9 -27.05 -10.48 0.14
C GLY A 9 -26.51 -9.70 1.33
N ALA A 10 -25.55 -8.82 1.07
CA ALA A 10 -25.11 -7.83 2.03
C ALA A 10 -26.24 -6.83 2.30
N VAL A 11 -26.66 -6.69 3.55
CA VAL A 11 -27.61 -5.69 3.99
C VAL A 11 -26.85 -4.44 4.39
N VAL A 12 -26.93 -3.42 3.56
CA VAL A 12 -26.53 -2.05 3.93
C VAL A 12 -27.67 -1.44 4.73
N VAL A 13 -27.46 -1.21 6.02
CA VAL A 13 -28.42 -0.50 6.87
C VAL A 13 -28.09 0.98 6.86
N THR A 14 -28.88 1.75 6.14
CA THR A 14 -28.86 3.22 6.20
C THR A 14 -29.78 3.66 7.34
N LEU A 15 -29.21 4.21 8.40
CA LEU A 15 -29.98 4.81 9.51
C LEU A 15 -30.29 6.28 9.21
N PHE A 16 -31.56 6.56 9.01
CA PHE A 16 -32.10 7.93 9.02
C PHE A 16 -32.21 8.44 10.45
N ALA A 17 -31.62 9.59 10.71
CA ALA A 17 -31.76 10.30 11.98
C ALA A 17 -33.15 10.95 12.06
N ALA A 18 -33.92 10.57 13.06
CA ALA A 18 -35.05 11.36 13.57
C ALA A 18 -34.72 11.70 15.03
N GLY A 19 -34.65 12.99 15.34
CA GLY A 19 -34.31 13.48 16.67
C GLY A 19 -35.43 13.23 17.68
N LEU A 20 -35.04 13.05 18.94
CA LEU A 20 -35.64 13.68 20.14
C LEU A 20 -35.05 13.07 21.44
N ALA A 21 -34.87 13.97 22.42
CA ALA A 21 -34.72 13.73 23.85
C ALA A 21 -33.30 13.39 24.36
N VAL A 22 -32.70 14.40 24.96
CA VAL A 22 -31.51 14.35 25.80
C VAL A 22 -31.88 13.69 27.15
N GLY A 23 -31.48 12.43 27.32
CA GLY A 23 -31.28 11.79 28.61
C GLY A 23 -29.79 11.69 28.89
N PRO A 24 -29.32 11.57 30.14
CA PRO A 24 -27.91 11.43 30.41
C PRO A 24 -27.41 10.17 29.70
N ALA A 25 -26.54 10.37 28.72
CA ALA A 25 -25.89 9.28 28.01
C ALA A 25 -25.08 8.47 29.01
N ALA A 26 -25.51 7.25 29.28
CA ALA A 26 -24.59 6.24 29.77
C ALA A 26 -23.46 6.19 28.74
N ALA A 27 -22.24 6.44 29.20
CA ALA A 27 -21.06 6.25 28.36
C ALA A 27 -21.05 4.78 27.97
N ALA A 28 -21.55 4.49 26.77
CA ALA A 28 -21.24 3.24 26.12
C ALA A 28 -19.71 3.24 26.00
N THR A 29 -19.06 2.34 26.72
CA THR A 29 -17.67 2.03 26.46
C THR A 29 -17.62 1.60 24.98
N ALA A 30 -17.18 2.50 24.13
CA ALA A 30 -16.82 2.14 22.77
C ALA A 30 -15.83 0.98 22.92
N THR A 31 -16.22 -0.21 22.50
CA THR A 31 -15.29 -1.30 22.34
C THR A 31 -14.34 -0.79 21.27
N GLU A 32 -13.10 -0.48 21.65
CA GLU A 32 -12.10 -0.03 20.70
C GLU A 32 -12.08 -1.04 19.56
N ALA A 33 -12.40 -0.57 18.35
CA ALA A 33 -12.26 -1.39 17.17
C ALA A 33 -10.80 -1.79 17.07
N LYS A 34 -10.54 -3.07 16.76
CA LYS A 34 -9.18 -3.61 16.65
C LYS A 34 -8.87 -3.89 15.20
N ALA A 35 -7.63 -3.67 14.83
CA ALA A 35 -7.12 -4.13 13.54
C ALA A 35 -7.26 -5.67 13.45
N ARG A 36 -7.61 -6.17 12.28
CA ARG A 36 -7.94 -7.57 12.07
C ARG A 36 -7.02 -8.23 11.05
N VAL A 37 -6.58 -9.44 11.37
CA VAL A 37 -5.83 -10.31 10.45
C VAL A 37 -6.61 -11.60 10.24
N GLY A 38 -6.99 -11.91 9.03
CA GLY A 38 -7.70 -13.13 8.67
C GLY A 38 -7.18 -13.76 7.38
N ALA A 39 -7.28 -15.08 7.28
CA ALA A 39 -6.92 -15.83 6.10
C ALA A 39 -8.15 -16.49 5.48
N ASP A 40 -8.31 -16.32 4.18
CA ASP A 40 -9.34 -16.97 3.36
C ASP A 40 -8.67 -17.95 2.39
N TRP A 41 -8.78 -19.25 2.69
CA TRP A 41 -8.18 -20.30 1.87
C TRP A 41 -8.95 -20.60 0.60
N ALA A 42 -10.21 -20.15 0.49
CA ALA A 42 -10.96 -20.27 -0.75
C ALA A 42 -10.43 -19.32 -1.84
N THR A 43 -9.94 -18.15 -1.43
CA THR A 43 -9.29 -17.16 -2.29
C THR A 43 -7.77 -17.19 -2.21
N GLN A 44 -7.21 -18.03 -1.35
CA GLN A 44 -5.77 -18.13 -1.05
C GLN A 44 -5.16 -16.78 -0.66
N SER A 45 -5.89 -15.99 0.10
CA SER A 45 -5.48 -14.66 0.53
C SER A 45 -5.40 -14.53 2.05
N ILE A 46 -4.50 -13.67 2.51
CA ILE A 46 -4.46 -13.15 3.87
C ILE A 46 -4.75 -11.66 3.78
N VAL A 47 -5.63 -11.16 4.64
CA VAL A 47 -6.02 -9.76 4.66
C VAL A 47 -5.74 -9.19 6.04
N PHE A 48 -5.01 -8.09 6.08
CA PHE A 48 -4.92 -7.18 7.23
C PHE A 48 -5.82 -5.99 6.97
N THR A 49 -6.62 -5.63 7.95
CA THR A 49 -7.45 -4.42 7.91
C THR A 49 -7.33 -3.71 9.26
N ALA A 50 -6.83 -2.48 9.23
CA ALA A 50 -6.79 -1.64 10.40
C ALA A 50 -8.21 -1.21 10.83
N ALA A 51 -8.34 -0.84 12.08
CA ALA A 51 -9.55 -0.19 12.55
C ALA A 51 -9.45 1.32 12.35
N ALA A 52 -10.60 1.97 12.17
CA ALA A 52 -10.67 3.41 11.95
C ALA A 52 -10.05 4.19 13.13
N GLY A 53 -9.29 5.23 12.81
CA GLY A 53 -8.62 6.12 13.77
C GLY A 53 -7.44 5.48 14.50
N GLN A 54 -6.86 4.41 13.97
CA GLN A 54 -5.66 3.81 14.54
C GLN A 54 -4.44 4.25 13.73
N THR A 55 -3.35 4.58 14.41
CA THR A 55 -2.03 4.68 13.82
C THR A 55 -1.32 3.35 13.99
N ASN A 56 -1.00 2.69 12.89
CA ASN A 56 -0.40 1.37 12.88
C ASN A 56 1.12 1.46 12.64
N ASN A 57 1.84 0.47 13.17
CA ASN A 57 3.23 0.20 12.81
C ASN A 57 3.35 -1.29 12.54
N LEU A 58 2.93 -1.66 11.33
CA LEU A 58 2.75 -3.05 10.95
C LEU A 58 4.03 -3.65 10.40
N ASN A 59 4.45 -4.77 10.98
CA ASN A 59 5.52 -5.60 10.46
C ASN A 59 4.97 -6.94 9.99
N ILE A 60 5.27 -7.32 8.74
CA ILE A 60 4.90 -8.62 8.16
C ILE A 60 6.17 -9.40 7.87
N PHE A 61 6.27 -10.60 8.42
CA PHE A 61 7.48 -11.42 8.32
C PHE A 61 7.18 -12.91 8.13
N PRO A 62 8.00 -13.63 7.33
CA PRO A 62 7.87 -15.07 7.20
C PRO A 62 8.37 -15.75 8.48
N MET A 63 7.65 -16.80 8.92
CA MET A 63 8.08 -17.65 10.02
C MET A 63 8.40 -19.04 9.51
N TYR A 64 9.60 -19.50 9.77
CA TYR A 64 10.05 -20.85 9.48
C TYR A 64 10.06 -21.66 10.78
N THR A 65 9.29 -22.73 10.83
CA THR A 65 9.20 -23.59 12.01
C THR A 65 9.84 -24.93 11.74
N SER A 66 10.36 -25.56 12.80
CA SER A 66 11.04 -26.86 12.75
C SER A 66 10.11 -28.01 12.34
N ASP A 67 8.80 -27.81 12.45
CA ASP A 67 7.74 -28.77 12.05
C ASP A 67 7.43 -28.74 10.55
N GLY A 68 8.07 -27.83 9.78
CA GLY A 68 7.86 -27.66 8.36
C GLY A 68 6.58 -26.92 7.98
N ILE A 69 5.80 -26.47 8.95
CA ILE A 69 4.61 -25.64 8.73
C ILE A 69 5.06 -24.22 8.39
N ARG A 70 4.54 -23.71 7.30
CA ARG A 70 4.79 -22.32 6.90
C ARG A 70 3.83 -21.40 7.63
N ARG A 71 4.35 -20.31 8.16
CA ARG A 71 3.56 -19.31 8.87
C ARG A 71 3.95 -17.92 8.42
N ILE A 72 2.99 -16.99 8.51
CA ILE A 72 3.23 -15.57 8.33
C ILE A 72 2.83 -14.86 9.62
N GLY A 73 3.76 -14.10 10.16
CA GLY A 73 3.57 -13.28 11.34
C GLY A 73 3.21 -11.85 10.99
N PHE A 74 2.29 -11.30 11.75
CA PHE A 74 1.89 -9.89 11.73
C PHE A 74 2.14 -9.33 13.13
N ARG A 75 2.82 -8.21 13.21
CA ARG A 75 3.05 -7.49 14.46
C ARG A 75 2.78 -6.02 14.27
N ASP A 76 2.01 -5.45 15.18
CA ASP A 76 1.67 -4.04 15.19
C ASP A 76 1.91 -3.46 16.60
N VAL A 77 1.88 -2.14 16.74
CA VAL A 77 1.89 -1.43 18.03
C VAL A 77 0.51 -1.40 18.67
N VAL A 78 -0.54 -1.56 17.87
CA VAL A 78 -1.92 -1.64 18.33
C VAL A 78 -2.37 -3.10 18.50
N PRO A 79 -3.35 -3.37 19.35
CA PRO A 79 -3.90 -4.73 19.51
C PRO A 79 -4.54 -5.22 18.22
N LEU A 80 -4.18 -6.45 17.81
CA LEU A 80 -4.72 -7.15 16.66
C LEU A 80 -5.84 -8.11 17.09
N GLU A 81 -6.79 -8.37 16.23
CA GLU A 81 -7.78 -9.41 16.39
C GLU A 81 -7.53 -10.52 15.36
N PRO A 82 -7.19 -11.75 15.79
CA PRO A 82 -7.03 -12.86 14.87
C PRO A 82 -8.37 -13.30 14.30
N GLY A 83 -8.44 -13.36 12.97
CA GLY A 83 -9.55 -13.94 12.24
C GLY A 83 -9.36 -15.44 11.97
N ASP A 84 -10.06 -15.95 10.97
CA ASP A 84 -9.99 -17.35 10.60
C ASP A 84 -8.55 -17.79 10.25
N HIS A 85 -8.15 -18.98 10.70
CA HIS A 85 -6.83 -19.60 10.49
C HIS A 85 -5.64 -18.80 11.03
N CYS A 86 -5.89 -17.81 11.90
CA CYS A 86 -4.87 -17.01 12.57
C CYS A 86 -5.05 -17.11 14.09
N ALA A 87 -3.97 -16.92 14.83
CA ALA A 87 -3.98 -16.95 16.28
C ALA A 87 -2.93 -15.99 16.86
N TYR A 88 -3.08 -15.57 18.09
CA TYR A 88 -2.03 -14.84 18.78
C TYR A 88 -0.75 -15.69 18.87
N SER A 89 0.39 -15.07 18.65
CA SER A 89 1.70 -15.72 18.76
C SER A 89 1.98 -16.21 20.17
N ARG A 90 1.44 -15.52 21.18
CA ARG A 90 1.41 -15.85 22.60
C ARG A 90 0.09 -15.35 23.19
N ALA A 91 -0.46 -16.09 24.16
CA ALA A 91 -1.76 -15.78 24.74
C ALA A 91 -1.85 -14.38 25.39
N GLU A 92 -0.73 -13.82 25.82
CA GLU A 92 -0.65 -12.52 26.49
C GLU A 92 -0.23 -11.37 25.55
N ASP A 93 0.20 -11.69 24.32
CA ASP A 93 0.65 -10.70 23.33
C ASP A 93 -0.44 -10.51 22.27
N THR A 94 -1.29 -9.51 22.49
CA THR A 94 -2.36 -9.17 21.56
C THR A 94 -1.88 -8.33 20.36
N THR A 95 -0.61 -7.94 20.32
CA THR A 95 -0.03 -7.16 19.22
C THR A 95 0.63 -8.05 18.15
N SER A 96 0.63 -9.35 18.33
CA SER A 96 1.27 -10.28 17.40
C SER A 96 0.36 -11.46 17.06
N VAL A 97 0.03 -11.58 15.76
CA VAL A 97 -0.82 -12.62 15.20
C VAL A 97 -0.02 -13.44 14.20
N VAL A 98 -0.24 -14.75 14.21
CA VAL A 98 0.38 -15.71 13.28
C VAL A 98 -0.72 -16.45 12.54
N CYS A 99 -0.61 -16.47 11.20
CA CYS A 99 -1.47 -17.25 10.33
C CYS A 99 -0.74 -18.48 9.83
N GLU A 100 -1.32 -19.66 9.98
CA GLU A 100 -0.78 -20.92 9.48
C GLU A 100 -1.17 -21.13 8.03
N LEU A 101 -0.20 -21.46 7.20
CA LEU A 101 -0.44 -21.78 5.80
C LEU A 101 -0.67 -23.29 5.66
N PRO A 102 -1.71 -23.76 4.93
CA PRO A 102 -1.91 -25.17 4.69
C PRO A 102 -0.68 -25.85 4.07
N ALA A 103 -0.36 -27.06 4.54
CA ALA A 103 0.84 -27.79 4.12
C ALA A 103 0.89 -28.02 2.58
N ASP A 104 -0.27 -28.25 1.99
CA ASP A 104 -0.44 -28.55 0.57
C ASP A 104 -0.81 -27.31 -0.27
N SER A 105 -0.94 -26.15 0.36
CA SER A 105 -1.21 -24.92 -0.37
C SER A 105 0.07 -24.38 -0.98
N PRO A 106 0.07 -24.00 -2.26
CA PRO A 106 1.06 -23.05 -2.75
C PRO A 106 1.05 -21.85 -1.77
N ARG A 107 2.11 -21.04 -1.76
CA ARG A 107 2.15 -19.81 -0.93
C ARG A 107 0.82 -19.08 -1.07
N PRO A 108 0.33 -18.37 -0.02
CA PRO A 108 -0.81 -17.51 -0.25
C PRO A 108 -0.47 -16.67 -1.47
N ASP A 109 -1.32 -16.73 -2.49
CA ASP A 109 -1.05 -16.04 -3.73
C ASP A 109 -1.07 -14.54 -3.51
N ARG A 110 -1.64 -14.13 -2.35
CA ARG A 110 -1.85 -12.73 -2.07
C ARG A 110 -1.98 -12.43 -0.56
N ILE A 111 -1.21 -11.44 -0.10
CA ILE A 111 -1.38 -10.80 1.20
C ILE A 111 -1.77 -9.35 0.91
N ASP A 112 -2.99 -8.96 1.27
CA ASP A 112 -3.46 -7.60 1.10
C ASP A 112 -3.51 -6.89 2.45
N VAL A 113 -3.07 -5.64 2.46
CA VAL A 113 -2.97 -4.80 3.65
C VAL A 113 -3.70 -3.49 3.41
N SER A 114 -4.58 -3.12 4.33
CA SER A 114 -5.18 -1.79 4.39
C SER A 114 -4.92 -1.21 5.78
N LEU A 115 -4.18 -0.13 5.84
CA LEU A 115 -3.75 0.51 7.10
C LEU A 115 -4.81 1.47 7.65
N GLY A 116 -5.69 1.98 6.78
CA GLY A 116 -6.86 2.75 7.20
C GLY A 116 -6.64 4.25 7.16
N ASP A 117 -7.09 4.94 8.20
CA ASP A 117 -6.90 6.37 8.39
C ASP A 117 -5.89 6.61 9.53
N GLY A 118 -5.06 7.60 9.40
CA GLY A 118 -4.00 7.94 10.35
C GLY A 118 -2.63 7.89 9.68
N ASN A 119 -1.60 8.33 10.38
CA ASN A 119 -0.23 8.27 9.85
C ASN A 119 0.36 6.91 10.19
N ASP A 120 0.39 6.03 9.23
CA ASP A 120 0.71 4.62 9.41
C ASP A 120 2.14 4.30 8.92
N THR A 121 2.70 3.22 9.45
CA THR A 121 3.99 2.69 8.99
C THR A 121 3.86 1.20 8.70
N ILE A 122 4.40 0.72 7.59
CA ILE A 122 4.51 -0.71 7.32
C ILE A 122 5.92 -1.11 6.87
N ALA A 123 6.36 -2.28 7.34
CA ALA A 123 7.53 -2.98 6.83
C ALA A 123 7.14 -4.39 6.37
N ALA A 124 7.09 -4.60 5.06
CA ALA A 124 6.68 -5.86 4.45
C ALA A 124 7.82 -6.47 3.63
N PHE A 125 8.48 -7.47 4.22
CA PHE A 125 9.60 -8.18 3.60
C PHE A 125 9.28 -9.62 3.21
N THR A 126 8.02 -10.04 3.33
CA THR A 126 7.60 -11.41 3.03
C THR A 126 7.13 -11.53 1.58
N PRO A 127 7.57 -12.55 0.83
CA PRO A 127 7.08 -12.78 -0.51
C PRO A 127 5.57 -13.07 -0.54
N GLY A 128 4.89 -12.59 -1.56
CA GLY A 128 3.45 -12.81 -1.75
C GLY A 128 2.58 -11.63 -1.31
N VAL A 129 3.18 -10.51 -0.91
CA VAL A 129 2.40 -9.29 -0.68
C VAL A 129 1.84 -8.81 -2.01
N GLY A 130 0.53 -8.67 -2.06
CA GLY A 130 -0.22 -8.20 -3.22
C GLY A 130 -0.32 -6.69 -3.23
N THR A 131 -1.28 -6.18 -2.47
CA THR A 131 -1.51 -4.74 -2.34
C THR A 131 -1.27 -4.29 -0.92
N VAL A 132 -0.58 -3.17 -0.78
CA VAL A 132 -0.48 -2.38 0.45
C VAL A 132 -1.16 -1.05 0.18
N SER A 133 -2.07 -0.64 1.05
CA SER A 133 -2.72 0.66 0.99
C SER A 133 -2.56 1.36 2.34
N GLY A 134 -1.98 2.54 2.33
CA GLY A 134 -1.92 3.46 3.47
C GLY A 134 -3.32 3.96 3.78
N GLY A 135 -3.83 4.86 3.01
CA GLY A 135 -5.15 5.43 3.16
C GLY A 135 -5.10 6.94 3.31
N PRO A 136 -5.98 7.55 4.13
CA PRO A 136 -5.83 8.94 4.49
C PRO A 136 -4.86 9.14 5.66
N GLY A 137 -3.86 9.97 5.49
CA GLY A 137 -2.83 10.29 6.46
C GLY A 137 -1.45 10.35 5.80
N ASP A 138 -0.45 10.79 6.53
CA ASP A 138 0.93 10.79 6.02
C ASP A 138 1.57 9.45 6.37
N ASP A 139 1.70 8.55 5.38
CA ASP A 139 2.06 7.15 5.58
C ASP A 139 3.52 6.84 5.17
N GLU A 140 4.14 5.87 5.85
CA GLU A 140 5.48 5.36 5.52
C GLU A 140 5.40 3.88 5.11
N LEU A 141 5.43 3.60 3.79
CA LEU A 141 5.12 2.29 3.22
C LEU A 141 6.38 1.62 2.64
N HIS A 142 7.07 0.82 3.46
CA HIS A 142 8.23 0.02 3.05
C HIS A 142 7.77 -1.39 2.62
N ALA A 143 7.38 -1.54 1.37
CA ALA A 143 6.75 -2.76 0.87
C ALA A 143 7.58 -3.44 -0.25
N HIS A 144 8.82 -3.77 0.04
CA HIS A 144 9.85 -4.27 -0.91
C HIS A 144 9.49 -5.58 -1.64
N THR A 145 8.37 -6.20 -1.35
CA THR A 145 7.91 -7.44 -2.00
C THR A 145 6.50 -7.32 -2.53
N ALA A 146 5.86 -6.16 -2.38
CA ALA A 146 4.51 -5.92 -2.84
C ALA A 146 4.45 -5.79 -4.38
N ARG A 147 3.30 -6.12 -4.93
CA ARG A 147 3.02 -5.87 -6.36
C ARG A 147 2.51 -4.47 -6.60
N THR A 148 1.79 -3.93 -5.63
CA THR A 148 1.20 -2.59 -5.70
C THR A 148 1.26 -1.96 -4.33
N VAL A 149 1.71 -0.71 -4.28
CA VAL A 149 1.70 0.12 -3.07
C VAL A 149 0.94 1.40 -3.39
N LEU A 150 -0.03 1.71 -2.56
CA LEU A 150 -0.90 2.88 -2.68
C LEU A 150 -0.70 3.72 -1.42
N GLY A 151 -0.17 4.93 -1.54
CA GLY A 151 -0.11 5.91 -0.46
C GLY A 151 -1.53 6.27 -0.04
N GLY A 152 -2.14 7.15 -0.75
CA GLY A 152 -3.54 7.50 -0.52
C GLY A 152 -3.80 8.98 -0.56
N ALA A 153 -4.13 9.57 0.56
CA ALA A 153 -4.28 11.00 0.69
C ALA A 153 -3.48 11.52 1.90
N GLY A 154 -2.60 12.43 1.69
CA GLY A 154 -1.60 12.91 2.63
C GLY A 154 -0.23 12.90 1.98
N ASN A 155 0.81 13.21 2.71
CA ASN A 155 2.15 13.23 2.16
C ASN A 155 2.83 11.89 2.49
N ASP A 156 2.87 11.01 1.51
CA ASP A 156 3.26 9.63 1.71
C ASP A 156 4.71 9.36 1.30
N MET A 157 5.36 8.43 2.00
CA MET A 157 6.62 7.82 1.58
C MET A 157 6.34 6.40 1.11
N VAL A 158 6.54 6.13 -0.18
CA VAL A 158 6.15 4.87 -0.83
C VAL A 158 7.36 4.20 -1.44
N MET A 159 7.71 3.00 -0.94
CA MET A 159 8.85 2.22 -1.43
C MET A 159 8.45 0.83 -1.85
N GLY A 160 8.86 0.41 -3.06
CA GLY A 160 8.51 -0.93 -3.54
C GLY A 160 9.03 -1.24 -4.94
N PRO A 161 8.91 -2.51 -5.38
CA PRO A 161 9.57 -3.01 -6.57
C PRO A 161 8.72 -3.01 -7.84
N ALA A 162 7.46 -2.62 -7.83
CA ALA A 162 6.61 -2.79 -8.99
C ALA A 162 5.72 -1.58 -9.32
N ALA A 163 4.49 -1.53 -8.81
CA ALA A 163 3.57 -0.44 -9.06
C ALA A 163 3.44 0.44 -7.82
N LEU A 164 3.82 1.70 -7.91
CA LEU A 164 3.79 2.68 -6.83
C LEU A 164 2.84 3.81 -7.18
N HIS A 165 1.97 4.16 -6.26
CA HIS A 165 1.04 5.28 -6.39
C HIS A 165 1.16 6.13 -5.12
N GLY A 166 1.47 7.41 -5.26
CA GLY A 166 1.41 8.40 -4.19
C GLY A 166 -0.05 8.69 -3.85
N GLY A 167 -0.69 9.54 -4.59
CA GLY A 167 -2.10 9.83 -4.45
C GLY A 167 -2.45 11.29 -4.44
N ASP A 168 -3.12 11.79 -3.40
CA ASP A 168 -3.34 13.21 -3.18
C ASP A 168 -2.37 13.70 -2.10
N GLY A 169 -1.47 14.59 -2.40
CA GLY A 169 -0.51 15.17 -1.45
C GLY A 169 0.87 15.35 -2.04
N MET A 170 1.85 15.69 -1.24
CA MET A 170 3.24 15.76 -1.67
C MET A 170 3.90 14.43 -1.31
N ASP A 171 4.06 13.57 -2.29
CA ASP A 171 4.50 12.21 -2.08
C ASP A 171 5.98 12.00 -2.42
N HIS A 172 6.61 11.03 -1.77
CA HIS A 172 7.95 10.59 -2.12
C HIS A 172 7.92 9.12 -2.52
N LEU A 173 8.08 8.84 -3.81
CA LEU A 173 8.08 7.50 -4.38
C LEU A 173 9.50 7.04 -4.66
N MET A 174 9.87 5.87 -4.19
CA MET A 174 11.17 5.27 -4.40
C MET A 174 11.03 3.86 -4.98
N GLY A 175 11.57 3.67 -6.17
CA GLY A 175 11.70 2.37 -6.82
C GLY A 175 12.82 1.51 -6.27
N ASP A 176 13.28 0.56 -7.05
CA ASP A 176 14.48 -0.24 -6.78
C ASP A 176 15.30 -0.42 -8.09
N SER A 177 16.04 -1.49 -8.24
CA SER A 177 16.82 -1.76 -9.45
C SER A 177 16.07 -2.53 -10.54
N GLY A 178 14.78 -2.68 -10.43
CA GLY A 178 13.93 -3.35 -11.41
C GLY A 178 13.09 -2.35 -12.21
N ASN A 179 12.19 -2.81 -13.04
CA ASN A 179 11.32 -1.96 -13.84
C ASN A 179 10.05 -1.63 -13.07
N GLN A 180 9.84 -0.36 -12.73
CA GLN A 180 8.67 0.10 -12.02
C GLN A 180 7.66 0.81 -12.92
N GLN A 181 6.44 0.91 -12.40
CA GLN A 181 5.42 1.83 -12.86
C GLN A 181 5.05 2.75 -11.69
N MET A 182 5.27 4.05 -11.83
CA MET A 182 5.11 5.01 -10.74
C MET A 182 4.16 6.12 -11.15
N TRP A 183 3.26 6.45 -10.24
CA TRP A 183 2.32 7.55 -10.37
C TRP A 183 2.41 8.41 -9.12
N GLY A 184 2.87 9.66 -9.25
CA GLY A 184 2.88 10.64 -8.16
C GLY A 184 1.45 10.90 -7.72
N GLY A 185 0.70 11.55 -8.54
CA GLY A 185 -0.70 11.82 -8.28
C GLY A 185 -1.01 13.29 -8.34
N ARG A 186 -1.62 13.87 -7.32
CA ARG A 186 -1.81 15.31 -7.20
C ARG A 186 -0.94 15.86 -6.11
N GLY A 187 -0.26 16.95 -6.39
CA GLY A 187 0.63 17.65 -5.47
C GLY A 187 2.04 17.65 -5.99
N ASP A 188 2.94 18.31 -5.28
CA ASP A 188 4.32 18.46 -5.73
C ASP A 188 5.12 17.23 -5.27
N ASP A 189 5.28 16.26 -6.17
CA ASP A 189 5.81 14.94 -5.86
C ASP A 189 7.33 14.84 -6.10
N MET A 190 7.99 13.96 -5.34
CA MET A 190 9.37 13.53 -5.57
C MET A 190 9.39 12.06 -5.96
N ILE A 191 9.96 11.74 -7.14
CA ILE A 191 9.95 10.37 -7.66
C ILE A 191 11.36 9.97 -8.08
N GLU A 192 11.85 8.84 -7.54
CA GLU A 192 13.16 8.27 -7.80
C GLU A 192 13.02 6.83 -8.33
N GLY A 193 13.37 6.60 -9.62
CA GLY A 193 13.32 5.28 -10.25
C GLY A 193 14.47 4.37 -9.82
N TYR A 194 15.66 4.92 -9.67
CA TYR A 194 16.96 4.28 -9.42
C TYR A 194 17.50 3.48 -10.61
N GLY A 195 16.89 2.40 -11.00
CA GLY A 195 17.38 1.65 -12.14
C GLY A 195 16.42 0.57 -12.63
N GLY A 196 16.62 0.19 -13.88
CA GLY A 196 15.67 -0.59 -14.65
C GLY A 196 14.98 0.29 -15.68
N ASP A 197 14.18 -0.27 -16.57
CA ASP A 197 13.41 0.50 -17.54
C ASP A 197 12.09 0.93 -16.89
N ASP A 198 12.00 2.17 -16.41
CA ASP A 198 10.89 2.67 -15.61
C ASP A 198 9.85 3.45 -16.43
N THR A 199 8.65 3.54 -15.91
CA THR A 199 7.59 4.40 -16.44
C THR A 199 7.04 5.24 -15.31
N VAL A 200 7.26 6.56 -15.40
CA VAL A 200 6.86 7.54 -14.40
C VAL A 200 5.82 8.49 -14.98
N HIS A 201 4.72 8.66 -14.25
CA HIS A 201 3.71 9.69 -14.45
C HIS A 201 3.67 10.52 -13.18
N ALA A 202 4.28 11.69 -13.19
CA ALA A 202 4.30 12.53 -11.99
C ALA A 202 2.88 13.03 -11.68
N GLY A 203 2.25 13.76 -12.57
CA GLY A 203 0.85 14.16 -12.40
C GLY A 203 0.65 15.65 -12.38
N PRO A 204 -0.43 16.16 -11.77
CA PRO A 204 -0.60 17.58 -11.55
C PRO A 204 0.12 18.09 -10.32
N GLY A 205 1.05 19.01 -10.47
CA GLY A 205 1.86 19.63 -9.42
C GLY A 205 3.19 20.10 -9.99
N ASP A 206 3.99 20.76 -9.20
CA ASP A 206 5.37 21.11 -9.57
C ASP A 206 6.28 19.96 -9.11
N ASP A 207 6.47 18.96 -9.99
CA ASP A 207 7.06 17.67 -9.64
C ASP A 207 8.58 17.62 -9.86
N HIS A 208 9.24 16.73 -9.09
CA HIS A 208 10.66 16.44 -9.25
C HIS A 208 10.88 14.94 -9.50
N VAL A 209 11.38 14.59 -10.70
CA VAL A 209 11.56 13.19 -11.11
C VAL A 209 12.99 12.92 -11.53
N MET A 210 13.55 11.82 -11.02
CA MET A 210 14.79 11.19 -11.46
C MET A 210 14.47 9.78 -12.00
N GLY A 211 14.66 9.54 -13.31
CA GLY A 211 14.44 8.24 -13.94
C GLY A 211 15.38 7.18 -13.40
N GLY A 212 16.66 7.43 -13.49
CA GLY A 212 17.70 6.54 -13.00
C GLY A 212 18.52 5.88 -14.11
N ASP A 213 19.12 4.73 -13.78
CA ASP A 213 19.83 3.96 -14.81
C ASP A 213 18.82 3.09 -15.59
N GLY A 214 18.72 3.25 -16.89
CA GLY A 214 17.84 2.41 -17.71
C GLY A 214 17.29 3.15 -18.91
N ARG A 215 16.24 2.61 -19.49
CA ARG A 215 15.53 3.32 -20.55
C ARG A 215 14.16 3.71 -20.01
N ASP A 216 14.05 4.95 -19.63
CA ASP A 216 12.93 5.45 -18.87
C ASP A 216 11.93 6.24 -19.73
N ILE A 217 10.69 6.21 -19.28
CA ILE A 217 9.62 7.08 -19.76
C ILE A 217 9.20 7.96 -18.60
N VAL A 218 9.55 9.24 -18.65
CA VAL A 218 9.24 10.23 -17.62
C VAL A 218 8.26 11.24 -18.19
N LEU A 219 7.08 11.31 -17.59
CA LEU A 219 6.03 12.24 -17.94
C LEU A 219 5.73 13.13 -16.74
N GLY A 220 5.99 14.43 -16.83
CA GLY A 220 5.69 15.42 -15.80
C GLY A 220 4.18 15.60 -15.67
N GLY A 221 3.58 16.34 -16.51
CA GLY A 221 2.14 16.57 -16.49
C GLY A 221 1.79 18.05 -16.51
N PRO A 222 0.76 18.46 -15.78
CA PRO A 222 0.48 19.89 -15.59
C PRO A 222 1.24 20.42 -14.37
N GLY A 223 2.11 21.40 -14.56
CA GLY A 223 2.91 22.02 -13.51
C GLY A 223 4.22 22.56 -14.06
N ASN A 224 5.11 23.04 -13.19
CA ASN A 224 6.46 23.43 -13.58
C ASN A 224 7.43 22.36 -13.08
N ASP A 225 7.64 21.36 -13.89
CA ASP A 225 8.30 20.13 -13.49
C ASP A 225 9.82 20.20 -13.66
N THR A 226 10.55 19.47 -12.82
CA THR A 226 11.98 19.22 -12.95
C THR A 226 12.20 17.73 -13.18
N LEU A 227 12.54 17.37 -14.42
CA LEU A 227 12.64 15.97 -14.85
C LEU A 227 14.04 15.67 -15.36
N ASP A 228 14.67 14.62 -14.81
CA ASP A 228 15.96 14.09 -15.27
C ASP A 228 15.78 12.61 -15.64
N GLY A 229 16.12 12.25 -16.89
CA GLY A 229 16.16 10.85 -17.33
C GLY A 229 17.29 10.08 -16.71
N GLU A 230 18.39 10.79 -16.35
CA GLU A 230 19.64 10.26 -15.86
C GLU A 230 20.34 9.35 -16.89
N GLY A 231 20.52 8.07 -16.66
CA GLY A 231 21.39 7.24 -17.49
C GLY A 231 20.69 6.24 -18.39
N GLY A 232 20.63 6.52 -19.70
CA GLY A 232 20.00 5.61 -20.65
C GLY A 232 19.52 6.26 -21.94
N ASP A 233 18.72 5.52 -22.70
CA ASP A 233 18.07 6.06 -23.91
C ASP A 233 16.61 6.43 -23.56
N ASP A 234 16.37 7.62 -22.99
CA ASP A 234 15.14 8.00 -22.29
C ASP A 234 14.16 8.80 -23.13
N LEU A 235 12.90 8.78 -22.71
CA LEU A 235 11.85 9.69 -23.16
C LEU A 235 11.40 10.56 -21.98
N VAL A 236 11.74 11.85 -22.04
CA VAL A 236 11.35 12.84 -21.02
C VAL A 236 10.38 13.84 -21.64
N CYS A 237 9.20 13.98 -21.08
CA CYS A 237 8.16 14.88 -21.53
C CYS A 237 7.66 15.73 -20.37
N GLY A 238 7.86 17.07 -20.45
CA GLY A 238 7.43 18.01 -19.41
C GLY A 238 5.91 18.05 -19.29
N GLY A 239 5.25 18.45 -20.33
CA GLY A 239 3.79 18.55 -20.32
C GLY A 239 3.32 19.99 -20.49
N THR A 240 2.54 20.50 -19.53
CA THR A 240 2.07 21.88 -19.57
C THR A 240 2.62 22.68 -18.41
N GLY A 241 3.37 23.73 -18.69
CA GLY A 241 4.01 24.58 -17.71
C GLY A 241 5.35 25.11 -18.19
N GLU A 242 6.16 25.58 -17.27
CA GLU A 242 7.55 26.00 -17.54
C GLU A 242 8.48 24.92 -16.94
N ASP A 243 8.80 23.89 -17.73
CA ASP A 243 9.51 22.73 -17.26
C ASP A 243 11.03 22.83 -17.42
N THR A 244 11.75 22.18 -16.50
CA THR A 244 13.20 21.98 -16.58
C THR A 244 13.47 20.50 -16.89
N LEU A 245 14.01 20.22 -18.08
CA LEU A 245 14.15 18.86 -18.60
C LEU A 245 15.61 18.55 -18.90
N GLU A 246 16.11 17.46 -18.32
CA GLU A 246 17.41 16.88 -18.61
C GLU A 246 17.22 15.41 -19.04
N GLY A 247 17.88 15.01 -20.13
CA GLY A 247 17.83 13.62 -20.58
C GLY A 247 19.00 12.79 -20.04
N GLY A 248 20.07 13.44 -19.57
CA GLY A 248 21.24 12.73 -19.08
C GLY A 248 22.10 12.07 -20.18
N PRO A 249 22.99 11.15 -19.80
CA PRO A 249 23.85 10.42 -20.73
C PRO A 249 23.09 9.35 -21.51
N GLY A 250 23.03 9.46 -22.86
CA GLY A 250 22.36 8.50 -23.73
C GLY A 250 21.83 9.12 -25.02
N ARG A 251 20.89 8.45 -25.68
CA ARG A 251 20.18 8.97 -26.85
C ARG A 251 18.75 9.27 -26.47
N ASN A 252 18.57 10.44 -25.88
CA ASN A 252 17.33 10.81 -25.26
C ASN A 252 16.39 11.56 -26.23
N ILE A 253 15.09 11.44 -25.97
CA ILE A 253 14.04 12.24 -26.58
C ILE A 253 13.46 13.12 -25.49
N VAL A 254 13.67 14.43 -25.58
CA VAL A 254 13.17 15.41 -24.61
C VAL A 254 12.14 16.29 -25.28
N LEU A 255 10.95 16.36 -24.72
CA LEU A 255 9.79 17.06 -25.26
C LEU A 255 9.24 18.03 -24.20
N GLN A 256 9.05 19.28 -24.62
CA GLN A 256 8.40 20.32 -23.81
C GLN A 256 6.89 20.21 -23.94
#